data_9989ab02a26685d942a9030f2967bf73
#
_entry.id   9989ab02a26685d942a9030f2967bf73
#
_cell.length_a   1.000
_cell.length_b   1.000
_cell.length_c   1.000
_cell.angle_alpha   90.00
_cell.angle_beta   90.00
_cell.angle_gamma   90.00
#
_symmetry.space_group_name_H-M   'P 1'
#
loop_
_entity.id
_entity.type
_entity.pdbx_description
1 polymer ?
#
loop_
_entity_poly.entity_id
_entity_poly.type
_entity_poly.pdbx_seq_one_letter_code
_entity_poly.pdbx_strand_id
1 'polypeptide(L)'
;MNGRLKKLVAIFMLFLHIISLADGIVPDSAASRNLQVDKAANGVPLVNIEAPDNNGTSHNVYKDYNVDGRGAILNNAKDLTNSQLGGLIYGNPNLQNSNEASTIINEVSGVNRSRIEGYQEIAGKRANYILANPNGIYINGAGFINTGNVTFTTGRGNNLLNPEKGMIEVAGKGLDLRNINKAELIARVAELSAPIYGGEEVNLKLGSQGKSNKPEYALDARALGSIYAERINIIVNEDGVGVKKQAPMYATKGDVVISSRGKVYLKDTQAKGDIKISSTETEIDNKLLAENKINIENKKLLNKGQIIANKDVTIKGNVENNKLIFTNKDLNVEGNLKNTADIQTKNNIEINGKNTENTGLIVADKKININSDNINNTNKLVAKDTLDINNKILTNSGKIYSGNETKIVNQKINNLGDITSSGKIDINSTDIESNNILANGDISINTKELKSKGKIYSDKNVSLISNNIENNELTAKNLKIVTDKLNNNEKVATTANMDITAKNLVNKGMIYSTGKNDLKVTDLRNNGNILSVGNIN
;
A
#
# COMPACT_ATOMS: atom_id res chain seq x y z
N MET A 1 -18.94 24.19 55.31
CA MET A 1 -18.99 24.18 53.83
C MET A 1 -18.70 22.78 53.37
N ASN A 2 -19.70 22.10 52.79
CA ASN A 2 -19.66 20.67 52.48
C ASN A 2 -18.61 20.34 51.40
N GLY A 3 -17.90 19.22 51.58
CA GLY A 3 -16.82 18.78 50.69
C GLY A 3 -17.19 18.66 49.18
N ARG A 4 -18.48 18.52 48.85
CA ARG A 4 -19.00 18.60 47.49
C ARG A 4 -18.93 20.03 46.90
N LEU A 5 -19.16 21.07 47.69
CA LEU A 5 -19.08 22.45 47.25
C LEU A 5 -17.62 22.87 47.03
N LYS A 6 -16.67 22.37 47.82
CA LYS A 6 -15.22 22.60 47.61
C LYS A 6 -14.72 21.91 46.35
N LYS A 7 -15.22 20.70 46.01
CA LYS A 7 -14.90 20.03 44.76
C LYS A 7 -15.51 20.73 43.53
N LEU A 8 -16.74 21.24 43.64
CA LEU A 8 -17.38 22.00 42.53
C LEU A 8 -16.67 23.34 42.30
N VAL A 9 -16.29 24.04 43.37
CA VAL A 9 -15.53 25.31 43.27
C VAL A 9 -14.12 25.05 42.72
N ALA A 10 -13.46 23.95 43.12
CA ALA A 10 -12.15 23.56 42.55
C ALA A 10 -12.25 23.17 41.06
N ILE A 11 -13.29 22.44 40.66
CA ILE A 11 -13.56 22.12 39.27
C ILE A 11 -13.91 23.37 38.45
N PHE A 12 -14.69 24.29 39.00
CA PHE A 12 -15.03 25.59 38.38
C PHE A 12 -13.80 26.50 38.30
N MET A 13 -12.93 26.52 39.31
CA MET A 13 -11.64 27.22 39.26
C MET A 13 -10.65 26.57 38.28
N LEU A 14 -10.63 25.21 38.16
CA LEU A 14 -9.85 24.53 37.14
C LEU A 14 -10.36 24.86 35.71
N PHE A 15 -11.66 24.96 35.51
CA PHE A 15 -12.25 25.42 34.23
C PHE A 15 -11.97 26.89 33.93
N LEU A 16 -11.90 27.77 34.96
CA LEU A 16 -11.54 29.19 34.80
C LEU A 16 -10.03 29.39 34.52
N HIS A 17 -9.16 28.46 34.87
CA HIS A 17 -7.73 28.53 34.52
C HIS A 17 -7.41 27.98 33.11
N ILE A 18 -8.38 27.42 32.41
CA ILE A 18 -8.23 26.96 31.00
C ILE A 18 -8.69 28.01 29.99
N ILE A 19 -9.29 29.11 30.44
CA ILE A 19 -9.51 30.32 29.64
C ILE A 19 -8.38 31.32 29.97
N SER A 20 -7.14 30.97 29.74
CA SER A 20 -6.16 31.93 29.27
C SER A 20 -6.63 32.31 27.87
N LEU A 21 -7.36 33.41 27.77
CA LEU A 21 -7.63 34.10 26.53
C LEU A 21 -6.27 34.28 25.86
N ALA A 22 -6.04 33.57 24.78
CA ALA A 22 -4.87 33.78 23.94
C ALA A 22 -4.99 35.27 23.47
N ASP A 23 -4.11 36.13 23.97
CA ASP A 23 -4.13 37.56 23.72
C ASP A 23 -3.71 37.88 22.28
N GLY A 24 -4.51 37.44 21.28
CA GLY A 24 -4.38 37.91 19.91
C GLY A 24 -2.97 37.76 19.30
N ILE A 25 -2.57 38.71 18.49
CA ILE A 25 -1.26 38.84 17.88
C ILE A 25 -0.42 39.84 18.67
N VAL A 26 0.61 39.41 19.39
CA VAL A 26 1.45 40.21 20.28
C VAL A 26 2.90 40.24 19.77
N PRO A 27 3.39 41.37 19.25
CA PRO A 27 4.78 41.51 18.81
C PRO A 27 5.80 41.23 19.92
N ASP A 28 6.95 40.65 19.57
CA ASP A 28 8.14 40.71 20.42
C ASP A 28 8.99 41.91 20.03
N SER A 29 8.74 43.04 20.65
CA SER A 29 9.43 44.29 20.34
C SER A 29 10.94 44.28 20.60
N ALA A 30 11.43 43.32 21.37
CA ALA A 30 12.86 43.14 21.55
C ALA A 30 13.54 42.49 20.32
N ALA A 31 12.83 41.62 19.61
CA ALA A 31 13.31 40.88 18.43
C ALA A 31 12.89 41.56 17.11
N SER A 32 11.68 42.12 17.04
CA SER A 32 11.11 42.82 15.87
C SER A 32 10.66 44.22 16.26
N ARG A 33 11.53 45.20 16.05
CA ARG A 33 11.35 46.57 16.59
C ARG A 33 10.31 47.37 15.82
N ASN A 34 10.17 47.14 14.52
CA ASN A 34 9.24 47.90 13.67
C ASN A 34 7.93 47.15 13.42
N LEU A 35 7.81 45.94 13.93
CA LEU A 35 6.58 45.14 13.81
C LEU A 35 5.45 45.79 14.61
N GLN A 36 4.37 46.16 13.94
CA GLN A 36 3.22 46.81 14.57
C GLN A 36 1.94 46.02 14.27
N VAL A 37 1.06 45.96 15.25
CA VAL A 37 -0.26 45.34 15.11
C VAL A 37 -1.32 46.41 15.37
N ASP A 38 -1.94 46.87 14.29
CA ASP A 38 -3.03 47.82 14.26
C ASP A 38 -4.36 47.09 14.04
N LYS A 39 -5.40 47.86 13.75
CA LYS A 39 -6.73 47.36 13.35
C LYS A 39 -7.17 48.04 12.08
N ALA A 40 -7.72 47.27 11.15
CA ALA A 40 -8.49 47.82 10.03
C ALA A 40 -9.77 48.49 10.54
N ALA A 41 -10.43 49.29 9.69
CA ALA A 41 -11.63 50.06 10.07
C ALA A 41 -12.77 49.19 10.65
N ASN A 42 -12.84 47.92 10.28
CA ASN A 42 -13.81 46.93 10.77
C ASN A 42 -13.31 46.13 11.99
N GLY A 43 -12.15 46.48 12.55
CA GLY A 43 -11.58 45.84 13.74
C GLY A 43 -10.77 44.57 13.50
N VAL A 44 -10.56 44.14 12.24
CA VAL A 44 -9.67 43.01 11.91
C VAL A 44 -8.23 43.40 12.22
N PRO A 45 -7.43 42.58 12.90
CA PRO A 45 -6.01 42.83 13.13
C PRO A 45 -5.24 43.09 11.84
N LEU A 46 -4.49 44.18 11.80
CA LEU A 46 -3.66 44.63 10.69
C LEU A 46 -2.19 44.61 11.13
N VAL A 47 -1.42 43.69 10.62
CA VAL A 47 -0.01 43.51 10.97
C VAL A 47 0.85 44.23 9.93
N ASN A 48 1.47 45.34 10.30
CA ASN A 48 2.49 46.00 9.50
C ASN A 48 3.82 45.23 9.69
N ILE A 49 4.09 44.31 8.75
CA ILE A 49 5.25 43.42 8.80
C ILE A 49 6.57 44.17 8.76
N GLU A 50 7.67 43.58 9.27
CA GLU A 50 9.02 44.11 9.13
C GLU A 50 9.42 44.23 7.64
N ALA A 51 10.29 45.19 7.34
CA ALA A 51 10.87 45.28 6.00
C ALA A 51 11.61 44.00 5.65
N PRO A 52 11.48 43.44 4.43
CA PRO A 52 12.19 42.25 4.03
C PRO A 52 13.69 42.51 3.87
N ASP A 53 14.46 41.44 4.08
CA ASP A 53 15.88 41.40 3.79
C ASP A 53 16.18 41.40 2.26
N ASN A 54 17.46 41.32 1.90
CA ASN A 54 17.90 41.31 0.50
C ASN A 54 17.39 40.07 -0.29
N ASN A 55 16.94 39.01 0.39
CA ASN A 55 16.35 37.83 -0.21
C ASN A 55 14.82 37.92 -0.34
N GLY A 56 14.23 39.05 0.06
CA GLY A 56 12.81 39.29 0.05
C GLY A 56 12.06 38.62 1.20
N THR A 57 12.73 38.30 2.32
CA THR A 57 12.12 37.67 3.49
C THR A 57 11.84 38.69 4.59
N SER A 58 10.58 38.86 4.93
CA SER A 58 10.15 39.59 6.13
C SER A 58 10.09 38.64 7.31
N HIS A 59 10.91 38.84 8.33
CA HIS A 59 10.97 37.99 9.54
C HIS A 59 10.34 38.74 10.71
N ASN A 60 9.20 38.26 11.17
CA ASN A 60 8.37 38.87 12.20
C ASN A 60 8.35 37.96 13.43
N VAL A 61 8.74 38.49 14.58
CA VAL A 61 8.80 37.72 15.83
C VAL A 61 7.73 38.19 16.80
N TYR A 62 6.98 37.26 17.36
CA TYR A 62 5.86 37.50 18.24
C TYR A 62 6.03 36.83 19.58
N LYS A 63 5.50 37.41 20.66
CA LYS A 63 5.30 36.70 21.93
C LYS A 63 4.15 35.70 21.81
N ASP A 64 3.04 36.12 21.19
CA ASP A 64 1.89 35.28 20.90
C ASP A 64 1.40 35.56 19.48
N TYR A 65 1.01 34.52 18.75
CA TYR A 65 0.40 34.68 17.44
C TYR A 65 -0.87 33.82 17.39
N ASN A 66 -2.01 34.48 17.63
CA ASN A 66 -3.32 33.85 17.63
C ASN A 66 -4.26 34.64 16.72
N VAL A 67 -4.99 33.95 15.86
CA VAL A 67 -5.93 34.52 14.89
C VAL A 67 -7.32 33.99 15.19
N ASP A 68 -8.22 34.83 15.61
CA ASP A 68 -9.62 34.48 15.87
C ASP A 68 -10.46 34.40 14.57
N GLY A 69 -11.75 34.13 14.69
CA GLY A 69 -12.65 33.98 13.55
C GLY A 69 -12.82 35.22 12.65
N ARG A 70 -12.35 36.42 13.08
CA ARG A 70 -12.32 37.63 12.26
C ARG A 70 -11.20 37.57 11.22
N GLY A 71 -10.18 36.78 11.47
CA GLY A 71 -8.99 36.71 10.63
C GLY A 71 -7.89 37.69 11.02
N ALA A 72 -6.86 37.78 10.18
CA ALA A 72 -5.76 38.73 10.31
C ALA A 72 -5.25 39.18 8.94
N ILE A 73 -4.74 40.37 8.82
CA ILE A 73 -4.18 40.96 7.61
C ILE A 73 -2.68 41.18 7.84
N LEU A 74 -1.83 40.56 7.02
CA LEU A 74 -0.40 40.84 6.93
C LEU A 74 -0.20 41.88 5.84
N ASN A 75 0.14 43.09 6.24
CA ASN A 75 0.26 44.25 5.34
C ASN A 75 1.57 44.21 4.57
N ASN A 76 1.52 43.70 3.36
CA ASN A 76 2.62 43.64 2.39
C ASN A 76 2.40 44.60 1.22
N ALA A 77 1.75 45.74 1.49
CA ALA A 77 1.47 46.80 0.51
C ALA A 77 2.29 48.06 0.80
N LYS A 78 2.88 48.67 -0.21
CA LYS A 78 3.57 49.96 -0.10
C LYS A 78 2.60 51.12 -0.08
N ASP A 79 1.51 50.98 -0.84
CA ASP A 79 0.53 52.07 -1.06
C ASP A 79 -0.83 51.67 -0.50
N LEU A 80 -1.77 52.60 -0.55
CA LEU A 80 -3.17 52.38 -0.22
C LEU A 80 -3.69 51.19 -1.04
N THR A 81 -4.25 50.19 -0.37
CA THR A 81 -4.73 48.97 -1.03
C THR A 81 -6.04 48.49 -0.46
N ASN A 82 -6.75 47.66 -1.23
CA ASN A 82 -8.02 47.07 -0.81
C ASN A 82 -7.79 45.66 -0.30
N SER A 83 -7.99 45.45 1.00
CA SER A 83 -7.97 44.13 1.65
C SER A 83 -9.37 43.51 1.59
N GLN A 84 -9.43 42.18 1.35
CA GLN A 84 -10.70 41.46 1.37
C GLN A 84 -11.26 41.33 2.79
N LEU A 85 -10.42 41.20 3.80
CA LEU A 85 -10.84 41.13 5.21
C LEU A 85 -11.06 42.50 5.84
N GLY A 86 -10.26 43.51 5.49
CA GLY A 86 -10.24 44.80 6.19
C GLY A 86 -10.83 45.99 5.41
N GLY A 87 -11.16 45.81 4.13
CA GLY A 87 -11.50 46.91 3.24
C GLY A 87 -10.27 47.75 2.86
N LEU A 88 -10.45 49.06 2.72
CA LEU A 88 -9.36 49.97 2.35
C LEU A 88 -8.39 50.15 3.53
N ILE A 89 -7.11 49.85 3.30
CA ILE A 89 -6.04 49.98 4.29
C ILE A 89 -4.88 50.81 3.74
N TYR A 90 -4.17 51.53 4.61
CA TYR A 90 -2.97 52.26 4.25
C TYR A 90 -1.79 51.30 4.00
N GLY A 91 -0.84 51.74 3.18
CA GLY A 91 0.43 51.01 2.97
C GLY A 91 1.20 50.86 4.27
N ASN A 92 1.99 49.79 4.34
CA ASN A 92 2.84 49.48 5.48
C ASN A 92 3.97 50.51 5.61
N PRO A 93 4.07 51.25 6.72
CA PRO A 93 5.10 52.27 6.90
C PRO A 93 6.53 51.69 6.85
N ASN A 94 6.71 50.41 7.21
CA ASN A 94 8.00 49.76 7.18
C ASN A 94 8.51 49.47 5.75
N LEU A 95 7.64 49.52 4.73
CA LEU A 95 7.98 49.25 3.34
C LEU A 95 8.29 50.51 2.51
N GLN A 96 8.26 51.68 3.09
CA GLN A 96 8.46 52.95 2.35
C GLN A 96 9.77 52.99 1.58
N ASN A 97 10.86 52.47 2.18
CA ASN A 97 12.21 52.43 1.60
C ASN A 97 12.65 51.02 1.25
N SER A 98 11.73 50.04 1.10
CA SER A 98 12.00 48.66 0.85
C SER A 98 11.08 48.12 -0.25
N ASN A 99 11.38 46.94 -0.79
CA ASN A 99 10.45 46.17 -1.64
C ASN A 99 9.43 45.43 -0.76
N GLU A 100 8.33 45.01 -1.35
CA GLU A 100 7.40 44.09 -0.71
C GLU A 100 8.03 42.70 -0.56
N ALA A 101 7.65 42.01 0.51
CA ALA A 101 8.15 40.66 0.78
C ALA A 101 7.70 39.62 -0.27
N SER A 102 8.53 38.64 -0.56
CA SER A 102 8.20 37.41 -1.28
C SER A 102 7.91 36.25 -0.33
N THR A 103 8.43 36.33 0.91
CA THR A 103 8.19 35.38 1.98
C THR A 103 7.99 36.11 3.31
N ILE A 104 6.96 35.75 4.06
CA ILE A 104 6.66 36.31 5.38
C ILE A 104 6.78 35.18 6.40
N ILE A 105 7.77 35.29 7.30
CA ILE A 105 7.96 34.38 8.42
C ILE A 105 7.37 35.01 9.66
N ASN A 106 6.45 34.30 10.32
CA ASN A 106 5.88 34.65 11.61
C ASN A 106 6.41 33.64 12.63
N GLU A 107 7.39 34.04 13.45
CA GLU A 107 8.02 33.18 14.46
C GLU A 107 7.55 33.56 15.86
N VAL A 108 7.17 32.56 16.66
CA VAL A 108 6.74 32.76 18.04
C VAL A 108 7.91 32.48 18.98
N SER A 109 8.33 33.51 19.72
CA SER A 109 9.36 33.46 20.75
C SER A 109 8.82 33.10 22.15
N GLY A 110 7.52 33.30 22.38
CA GLY A 110 6.86 33.01 23.64
C GLY A 110 6.68 31.54 23.95
N VAL A 111 5.89 31.22 24.98
CA VAL A 111 5.73 29.86 25.49
C VAL A 111 4.40 29.21 25.16
N ASN A 112 3.47 29.99 24.59
CA ASN A 112 2.14 29.52 24.26
C ASN A 112 2.08 28.93 22.86
N ARG A 113 1.20 27.93 22.65
CA ARG A 113 0.90 27.46 21.30
C ARG A 113 0.10 28.51 20.53
N SER A 114 0.24 28.54 19.21
CA SER A 114 -0.59 29.37 18.34
C SER A 114 -1.96 28.73 18.12
N ARG A 115 -3.01 29.59 18.06
CA ARG A 115 -4.37 29.20 17.70
C ARG A 115 -4.79 29.97 16.44
N ILE A 116 -5.08 29.24 15.37
CA ILE A 116 -5.45 29.83 14.07
C ILE A 116 -6.88 29.41 13.76
N GLU A 117 -7.81 30.31 14.00
CA GLU A 117 -9.26 30.07 13.90
C GLU A 117 -9.97 30.91 12.83
N GLY A 118 -9.21 31.67 12.04
CA GLY A 118 -9.72 32.51 10.97
C GLY A 118 -8.79 32.61 9.77
N TYR A 119 -9.28 33.29 8.73
CA TYR A 119 -8.52 33.51 7.51
C TYR A 119 -7.35 34.47 7.74
N GLN A 120 -6.27 34.27 7.02
CA GLN A 120 -5.12 35.15 6.98
C GLN A 120 -4.93 35.68 5.57
N GLU A 121 -4.91 37.02 5.44
CA GLU A 121 -4.74 37.69 4.17
C GLU A 121 -3.37 38.35 4.09
N ILE A 122 -2.67 38.17 2.98
CA ILE A 122 -1.51 38.98 2.63
C ILE A 122 -2.02 40.15 1.75
N ALA A 123 -2.12 41.33 2.32
CA ALA A 123 -2.55 42.49 1.56
C ALA A 123 -1.42 43.04 0.69
N GLY A 124 -1.73 43.51 -0.52
CA GLY A 124 -0.74 43.97 -1.49
C GLY A 124 -0.11 42.85 -2.30
N LYS A 125 1.22 42.78 -2.35
CA LYS A 125 1.93 41.76 -3.14
C LYS A 125 1.80 40.39 -2.53
N ARG A 126 1.45 39.39 -3.38
CA ARG A 126 1.38 37.97 -3.00
C ARG A 126 2.72 37.48 -2.48
N ALA A 127 2.72 36.76 -1.37
CA ALA A 127 3.92 36.17 -0.79
C ALA A 127 3.66 34.78 -0.23
N ASN A 128 4.74 34.04 0.13
CA ASN A 128 4.66 32.82 0.89
C ASN A 128 4.48 33.13 2.38
N TYR A 129 3.75 32.27 3.06
CA TYR A 129 3.45 32.39 4.49
C TYR A 129 4.12 31.24 5.26
N ILE A 130 4.82 31.59 6.35
CA ILE A 130 5.38 30.61 7.30
C ILE A 130 4.94 31.01 8.71
N LEU A 131 4.34 30.09 9.46
CA LEU A 131 4.15 30.20 10.90
C LEU A 131 5.01 29.18 11.62
N ALA A 132 5.93 29.64 12.46
CA ALA A 132 6.83 28.83 13.24
C ALA A 132 6.54 28.99 14.74
N ASN A 133 6.10 27.90 15.39
CA ASN A 133 5.90 27.89 16.85
C ASN A 133 6.33 26.56 17.48
N PRO A 134 7.46 26.53 18.20
CA PRO A 134 7.97 25.31 18.82
C PRO A 134 7.08 24.73 19.92
N ASN A 135 6.09 25.48 20.41
CA ASN A 135 5.15 25.03 21.44
C ASN A 135 3.89 24.39 20.85
N GLY A 136 3.76 24.41 19.50
CA GLY A 136 2.66 23.79 18.77
C GLY A 136 1.74 24.79 18.09
N ILE A 137 0.91 24.29 17.20
CA ILE A 137 -0.05 25.06 16.41
C ILE A 137 -1.38 24.31 16.41
N TYR A 138 -2.44 25.00 16.86
CA TYR A 138 -3.82 24.53 16.80
C TYR A 138 -4.55 25.28 15.68
N ILE A 139 -5.19 24.53 14.78
CA ILE A 139 -5.86 25.03 13.59
C ILE A 139 -7.34 24.63 13.64
N ASN A 140 -8.24 25.62 13.53
CA ASN A 140 -9.68 25.40 13.55
C ASN A 140 -10.40 26.42 12.64
N GLY A 141 -10.38 26.16 11.34
CA GLY A 141 -11.00 27.04 10.34
C GLY A 141 -10.05 28.06 9.74
N ALA A 142 -8.74 27.78 9.77
CA ALA A 142 -7.77 28.61 9.05
C ALA A 142 -7.95 28.50 7.54
N GLY A 143 -7.75 29.62 6.84
CA GLY A 143 -7.69 29.74 5.40
C GLY A 143 -6.77 30.89 4.98
N PHE A 144 -6.49 31.02 3.69
CA PHE A 144 -5.51 31.97 3.19
C PHE A 144 -6.02 32.73 1.97
N ILE A 145 -5.72 34.05 1.94
CA ILE A 145 -6.06 34.96 0.85
C ILE A 145 -4.77 35.57 0.32
N ASN A 146 -4.62 35.60 -1.00
CA ASN A 146 -3.46 36.15 -1.71
C ASN A 146 -2.11 35.60 -1.25
N THR A 147 -2.08 34.29 -0.92
CA THR A 147 -0.90 33.57 -0.42
C THR A 147 -0.42 32.56 -1.44
N GLY A 148 0.90 32.44 -1.64
CA GLY A 148 1.53 31.48 -2.56
C GLY A 148 1.60 30.10 -1.96
N ASN A 149 2.58 29.88 -1.08
CA ASN A 149 2.77 28.66 -0.32
C ASN A 149 2.51 28.92 1.16
N VAL A 150 2.09 27.88 1.88
CA VAL A 150 1.85 27.93 3.33
C VAL A 150 2.68 26.88 4.03
N THR A 151 3.42 27.28 5.06
CA THR A 151 4.15 26.38 5.93
C THR A 151 3.75 26.61 7.39
N PHE A 152 3.27 25.58 8.04
CA PHE A 152 3.16 25.51 9.49
C PHE A 152 4.30 24.64 10.01
N THR A 153 5.08 25.18 10.95
CA THR A 153 6.18 24.40 11.51
C THR A 153 6.32 24.56 13.03
N THR A 154 6.70 23.48 13.70
CA THR A 154 7.12 23.53 15.11
C THR A 154 8.66 23.63 15.25
N GLY A 155 9.37 23.88 14.15
CA GLY A 155 10.76 24.32 14.17
C GLY A 155 10.90 25.79 14.56
N ARG A 156 12.13 26.27 14.76
CA ARG A 156 12.45 27.66 15.07
C ARG A 156 13.84 28.04 14.55
N GLY A 157 14.02 29.35 14.30
CA GLY A 157 15.30 29.90 13.87
C GLY A 157 15.86 29.14 12.65
N ASN A 158 17.11 28.68 12.73
CA ASN A 158 17.77 27.93 11.65
C ASN A 158 17.22 26.49 11.46
N ASN A 159 16.36 26.00 12.36
CA ASN A 159 15.82 24.63 12.34
C ASN A 159 14.32 24.60 11.98
N LEU A 160 13.82 25.54 11.18
CA LEU A 160 12.41 25.59 10.76
C LEU A 160 11.92 24.28 10.13
N LEU A 161 12.78 23.59 9.39
CA LEU A 161 12.45 22.35 8.67
C LEU A 161 12.71 21.05 9.46
N ASN A 162 13.33 21.14 10.65
CA ASN A 162 13.72 20.00 11.49
C ASN A 162 13.25 20.22 12.94
N PRO A 163 11.96 20.11 13.20
CA PRO A 163 11.40 20.33 14.54
C PRO A 163 11.86 19.24 15.51
N GLU A 164 12.23 19.65 16.72
CA GLU A 164 12.62 18.71 17.77
C GLU A 164 11.44 18.27 18.65
N LYS A 165 10.40 19.08 18.70
CA LYS A 165 9.21 18.91 19.53
C LYS A 165 8.02 19.59 18.89
N GLY A 166 6.91 19.61 19.59
CA GLY A 166 5.69 20.31 19.19
C GLY A 166 4.76 19.46 18.33
N MET A 167 3.52 19.89 18.31
CA MET A 167 2.43 19.23 17.61
C MET A 167 1.66 20.23 16.76
N ILE A 168 1.24 19.82 15.57
CA ILE A 168 0.23 20.52 14.79
C ILE A 168 -1.08 19.75 14.91
N GLU A 169 -2.11 20.44 15.39
CA GLU A 169 -3.45 19.87 15.56
C GLU A 169 -4.41 20.58 14.59
N VAL A 170 -5.14 19.81 13.77
CA VAL A 170 -6.20 20.31 12.89
C VAL A 170 -7.53 19.78 13.40
N ALA A 171 -8.40 20.68 13.85
CA ALA A 171 -9.66 20.37 14.51
C ALA A 171 -10.83 21.24 14.01
N GLY A 172 -12.01 20.96 14.50
CA GLY A 172 -13.23 21.77 14.30
C GLY A 172 -13.57 21.97 12.82
N LYS A 173 -13.39 23.17 12.30
CA LYS A 173 -13.69 23.55 10.91
C LYS A 173 -12.60 23.13 9.91
N GLY A 174 -11.46 22.61 10.41
CA GLY A 174 -10.36 22.14 9.57
C GLY A 174 -9.45 23.25 9.03
N LEU A 175 -8.79 22.97 7.91
CA LEU A 175 -7.80 23.83 7.26
C LEU A 175 -8.12 23.95 5.77
N ASP A 176 -8.35 25.18 5.29
CA ASP A 176 -8.65 25.50 3.89
C ASP A 176 -7.41 26.05 3.17
N LEU A 177 -6.85 25.24 2.28
CA LEU A 177 -5.67 25.54 1.47
C LEU A 177 -5.95 25.40 -0.03
N ARG A 178 -7.23 25.45 -0.47
CA ARG A 178 -7.62 25.18 -1.87
C ARG A 178 -6.97 26.10 -2.89
N ASN A 179 -6.62 27.32 -2.50
CA ASN A 179 -5.98 28.32 -3.35
C ASN A 179 -4.44 28.38 -3.17
N ILE A 180 -3.86 27.40 -2.50
CA ILE A 180 -2.44 27.34 -2.18
C ILE A 180 -1.74 26.33 -3.10
N ASN A 181 -0.62 26.74 -3.70
CA ASN A 181 0.15 25.86 -4.58
C ASN A 181 0.77 24.71 -3.78
N LYS A 182 1.48 25.03 -2.68
CA LYS A 182 2.11 24.06 -1.82
C LYS A 182 1.87 24.36 -0.35
N ALA A 183 1.37 23.39 0.37
CA ALA A 183 1.21 23.45 1.82
C ALA A 183 2.14 22.44 2.51
N GLU A 184 2.81 22.88 3.57
CA GLU A 184 3.69 22.04 4.38
C GLU A 184 3.29 22.10 5.87
N LEU A 185 3.08 20.96 6.48
CA LEU A 185 2.93 20.79 7.92
C LEU A 185 4.16 20.03 8.43
N ILE A 186 5.02 20.73 9.20
CA ILE A 186 6.33 20.23 9.64
C ILE A 186 6.35 20.21 11.17
N ALA A 187 6.26 19.03 11.77
CA ALA A 187 6.20 18.88 13.22
C ALA A 187 6.73 17.52 13.66
N ARG A 188 6.98 17.34 14.94
CA ARG A 188 7.24 15.98 15.43
C ARG A 188 5.99 15.12 15.34
N VAL A 189 4.81 15.69 15.66
CA VAL A 189 3.51 15.00 15.62
C VAL A 189 2.47 15.88 14.95
N ALA A 190 1.57 15.28 14.19
CA ALA A 190 0.35 15.91 13.70
C ALA A 190 -0.88 15.08 14.08
N GLU A 191 -1.90 15.75 14.61
CA GLU A 191 -3.21 15.16 14.89
C GLU A 191 -4.27 15.83 14.02
N LEU A 192 -5.05 15.01 13.30
CA LEU A 192 -6.10 15.49 12.42
C LEU A 192 -7.44 14.93 12.90
N SER A 193 -8.26 15.78 13.46
CA SER A 193 -9.66 15.50 13.82
C SER A 193 -10.68 16.26 12.94
N ALA A 194 -10.18 17.01 11.96
CA ALA A 194 -10.97 17.75 10.95
C ALA A 194 -10.25 17.73 9.59
N PRO A 195 -10.94 18.05 8.48
CA PRO A 195 -10.36 17.92 7.14
C PRO A 195 -9.32 18.99 6.83
N ILE A 196 -8.35 18.59 5.98
CA ILE A 196 -7.47 19.49 5.24
C ILE A 196 -7.95 19.50 3.79
N TYR A 197 -8.33 20.66 3.28
CA TYR A 197 -8.64 20.89 1.88
C TYR A 197 -7.45 21.59 1.22
N GLY A 198 -6.58 20.82 0.58
CA GLY A 198 -5.39 21.30 -0.12
C GLY A 198 -5.69 21.74 -1.56
N GLY A 199 -4.79 22.54 -2.11
CA GLY A 199 -4.72 22.87 -3.53
C GLY A 199 -3.84 21.85 -4.28
N GLU A 200 -2.72 22.32 -4.88
CA GLU A 200 -1.90 21.45 -5.73
C GLU A 200 -1.14 20.37 -4.94
N GLU A 201 -0.56 20.73 -3.78
CA GLU A 201 0.25 19.79 -3.01
C GLU A 201 0.13 20.00 -1.50
N VAL A 202 -0.11 18.92 -0.76
CA VAL A 202 -0.06 18.87 0.70
C VAL A 202 1.03 17.92 1.15
N ASN A 203 1.99 18.46 1.93
CA ASN A 203 3.12 17.72 2.49
C ASN A 203 3.05 17.72 4.02
N LEU A 204 3.06 16.54 4.62
CA LEU A 204 3.25 16.33 6.05
C LEU A 204 4.66 15.77 6.26
N LYS A 205 5.54 16.55 6.89
CA LYS A 205 6.92 16.15 7.24
C LYS A 205 7.01 16.02 8.76
N LEU A 206 7.02 14.78 9.25
CA LEU A 206 6.82 14.49 10.66
C LEU A 206 7.96 13.66 11.25
N GLY A 207 8.04 13.68 12.59
CA GLY A 207 9.04 12.94 13.36
C GLY A 207 10.28 13.75 13.68
N SER A 208 11.05 13.27 14.66
CA SER A 208 12.33 13.86 15.09
C SER A 208 13.31 12.76 15.49
N GLN A 209 14.48 12.74 14.87
CA GLN A 209 15.50 11.72 15.16
C GLN A 209 16.16 11.91 16.54
N GLY A 210 16.64 10.80 17.12
CA GLY A 210 17.45 10.80 18.33
C GLY A 210 16.72 11.18 19.62
N LYS A 211 15.38 11.23 19.62
CA LYS A 211 14.60 11.56 20.82
C LYS A 211 14.17 10.30 21.57
N SER A 212 14.21 10.39 22.92
CA SER A 212 13.53 9.46 23.82
C SER A 212 11.99 9.71 23.78
N ASN A 213 11.20 8.80 24.35
CA ASN A 213 9.74 8.90 24.41
C ASN A 213 9.10 9.08 23.03
N LYS A 214 9.35 8.12 22.15
CA LYS A 214 8.79 8.10 20.79
C LYS A 214 7.27 7.89 20.84
N PRO A 215 6.48 8.69 20.09
CA PRO A 215 5.08 8.38 19.90
C PRO A 215 4.93 7.10 19.06
N GLU A 216 3.82 6.40 19.19
CA GLU A 216 3.52 5.27 18.31
C GLU A 216 3.29 5.74 16.86
N TYR A 217 2.63 6.90 16.70
CA TYR A 217 2.34 7.53 15.41
C TYR A 217 2.76 9.00 15.42
N ALA A 218 3.45 9.41 14.37
CA ALA A 218 3.71 10.84 14.10
C ALA A 218 2.51 11.51 13.43
N LEU A 219 1.73 10.75 12.67
CA LEU A 219 0.42 11.18 12.17
C LEU A 219 -0.68 10.32 12.79
N ASP A 220 -1.58 10.91 13.56
CA ASP A 220 -2.86 10.31 13.96
C ASP A 220 -4.02 11.12 13.33
N ALA A 221 -4.59 10.58 12.26
CA ALA A 221 -5.74 11.16 11.59
C ALA A 221 -6.99 10.34 11.93
N ARG A 222 -7.81 10.90 12.82
CA ARG A 222 -9.07 10.32 13.29
C ARG A 222 -10.13 10.31 12.18
N ALA A 223 -11.30 9.76 12.45
CA ALA A 223 -12.35 9.51 11.44
C ALA A 223 -12.78 10.73 10.60
N LEU A 224 -12.65 11.96 11.10
CA LEU A 224 -12.96 13.20 10.39
C LEU A 224 -11.72 13.91 9.83
N GLY A 225 -10.50 13.44 10.13
CA GLY A 225 -9.23 14.01 9.69
C GLY A 225 -8.89 13.69 8.24
N SER A 226 -9.77 13.95 7.30
CA SER A 226 -9.55 13.69 5.86
C SER A 226 -8.51 14.63 5.26
N ILE A 227 -7.85 14.20 4.17
CA ILE A 227 -6.95 15.04 3.39
C ILE A 227 -7.37 14.96 1.92
N TYR A 228 -7.62 16.12 1.33
CA TYR A 228 -7.96 16.30 -0.09
C TYR A 228 -6.95 17.26 -0.71
N ALA A 229 -6.25 16.85 -1.78
CA ALA A 229 -5.34 17.70 -2.53
C ALA A 229 -5.13 17.14 -3.94
N GLU A 230 -4.44 17.86 -4.83
CA GLU A 230 -4.05 17.26 -6.11
C GLU A 230 -2.97 16.20 -5.91
N ARG A 231 -2.02 16.41 -5.00
CA ARG A 231 -0.97 15.46 -4.58
C ARG A 231 -0.82 15.48 -3.06
N ILE A 232 -0.50 14.33 -2.47
CA ILE A 232 -0.34 14.18 -1.03
C ILE A 232 0.94 13.42 -0.73
N ASN A 233 1.80 14.03 0.10
CA ASN A 233 3.03 13.40 0.58
C ASN A 233 3.05 13.37 2.12
N ILE A 234 3.29 12.21 2.69
CA ILE A 234 3.44 12.01 4.15
C ILE A 234 4.79 11.35 4.39
N ILE A 235 5.66 12.05 5.09
CA ILE A 235 7.02 11.57 5.42
C ILE A 235 7.19 11.57 6.92
N VAL A 236 7.46 10.40 7.49
CA VAL A 236 7.81 10.23 8.90
C VAL A 236 9.24 9.72 9.00
N ASN A 237 10.14 10.56 9.48
CA ASN A 237 11.58 10.27 9.51
C ASN A 237 12.08 9.69 10.85
N GLU A 238 11.24 9.57 11.88
CA GLU A 238 11.59 9.04 13.21
C GLU A 238 11.49 7.51 13.21
N ASP A 239 12.57 6.81 13.60
CA ASP A 239 12.65 5.35 13.58
C ASP A 239 11.62 4.70 14.51
N GLY A 240 10.83 3.76 13.98
CA GLY A 240 9.79 3.04 14.69
C GLY A 240 8.47 3.80 14.84
N VAL A 241 8.40 5.05 14.40
CA VAL A 241 7.20 5.90 14.49
C VAL A 241 6.39 5.81 13.20
N GLY A 242 5.08 5.63 13.34
CA GLY A 242 4.19 5.27 12.25
C GLY A 242 3.25 6.38 11.78
N VAL A 243 2.35 5.97 10.89
CA VAL A 243 1.22 6.74 10.35
C VAL A 243 -0.06 5.98 10.61
N LYS A 244 -1.04 6.63 11.24
CA LYS A 244 -2.40 6.09 11.44
C LYS A 244 -3.42 7.00 10.77
N LYS A 245 -3.99 6.54 9.66
CA LYS A 245 -4.93 7.29 8.84
C LYS A 245 -6.29 6.59 8.79
N GLN A 246 -7.18 6.96 9.72
CA GLN A 246 -8.53 6.39 9.84
C GLN A 246 -9.56 7.10 8.95
N ALA A 247 -9.28 8.34 8.55
CA ALA A 247 -10.14 9.13 7.66
C ALA A 247 -9.74 8.97 6.18
N PRO A 248 -10.60 9.29 5.22
CA PRO A 248 -10.29 9.28 3.81
C PRO A 248 -9.11 10.19 3.43
N MET A 249 -8.37 9.77 2.41
CA MET A 249 -7.31 10.53 1.77
C MET A 249 -7.45 10.43 0.24
N TYR A 250 -7.55 11.59 -0.45
CA TYR A 250 -7.80 11.64 -1.88
C TYR A 250 -6.81 12.56 -2.59
N ALA A 251 -5.95 11.99 -3.42
CA ALA A 251 -5.17 12.74 -4.39
C ALA A 251 -5.97 12.85 -5.71
N THR A 252 -6.42 14.07 -6.04
CA THR A 252 -7.43 14.31 -7.09
C THR A 252 -6.86 14.41 -8.50
N LYS A 253 -5.53 14.53 -8.67
CA LYS A 253 -4.84 14.56 -9.97
C LYS A 253 -3.57 13.70 -10.01
N GLY A 254 -2.84 13.61 -8.92
CA GLY A 254 -1.53 12.95 -8.86
C GLY A 254 -1.45 11.85 -7.82
N ASP A 255 -0.27 11.72 -7.24
CA ASP A 255 0.13 10.60 -6.39
C ASP A 255 -0.24 10.82 -4.92
N VAL A 256 -0.37 9.70 -4.21
CA VAL A 256 -0.22 9.61 -2.76
C VAL A 256 1.11 8.91 -2.47
N VAL A 257 1.98 9.59 -1.74
CA VAL A 257 3.27 9.04 -1.29
C VAL A 257 3.31 9.01 0.23
N ILE A 258 3.56 7.85 0.80
CA ILE A 258 3.72 7.66 2.25
C ILE A 258 5.06 6.98 2.50
N SER A 259 5.95 7.64 3.22
CA SER A 259 7.21 7.10 3.68
C SER A 259 7.28 7.16 5.19
N SER A 260 7.37 6.02 5.86
CA SER A 260 7.43 5.92 7.32
C SER A 260 8.46 4.88 7.75
N ARG A 261 9.19 5.17 8.81
CA ARG A 261 10.10 4.21 9.43
C ARG A 261 9.43 3.35 10.51
N GLY A 262 8.11 3.46 10.65
CA GLY A 262 7.24 2.66 11.51
C GLY A 262 6.10 2.00 10.75
N LYS A 263 5.05 1.63 11.47
CA LYS A 263 3.82 1.03 10.90
C LYS A 263 2.96 2.07 10.20
N VAL A 264 2.40 1.70 9.05
CA VAL A 264 1.40 2.48 8.31
C VAL A 264 0.05 1.77 8.38
N TYR A 265 -0.95 2.42 8.96
CA TYR A 265 -2.35 1.98 8.95
C TYR A 265 -3.19 2.92 8.09
N LEU A 266 -3.88 2.36 7.10
CA LEU A 266 -4.72 3.11 6.15
C LEU A 266 -6.11 2.51 6.09
N LYS A 267 -7.13 3.37 6.17
CA LYS A 267 -8.52 2.94 5.97
C LYS A 267 -8.95 3.16 4.52
N ASP A 268 -9.08 4.40 4.09
CA ASP A 268 -9.48 4.76 2.73
C ASP A 268 -8.44 5.67 2.10
N THR A 269 -7.82 5.22 1.01
CA THR A 269 -6.82 6.02 0.29
C THR A 269 -7.05 5.87 -1.21
N GLN A 270 -7.16 6.99 -1.91
CA GLN A 270 -7.37 7.01 -3.36
C GLN A 270 -6.45 8.02 -4.04
N ALA A 271 -5.96 7.66 -5.22
CA ALA A 271 -5.14 8.52 -6.07
C ALA A 271 -5.52 8.40 -7.54
N LYS A 272 -5.58 9.52 -8.25
CA LYS A 272 -5.64 9.56 -9.71
C LYS A 272 -4.29 9.14 -10.34
N GLY A 273 -3.19 9.35 -9.64
CA GLY A 273 -1.86 8.88 -9.97
C GLY A 273 -1.53 7.54 -9.34
N ASP A 274 -0.27 7.41 -8.90
CA ASP A 274 0.25 6.27 -8.19
C ASP A 274 -0.04 6.36 -6.69
N ILE A 275 -0.05 5.18 -6.02
CA ILE A 275 0.09 5.10 -4.57
C ILE A 275 1.42 4.41 -4.27
N LYS A 276 2.28 5.10 -3.50
CA LYS A 276 3.60 4.61 -3.09
C LYS A 276 3.69 4.58 -1.57
N ILE A 277 3.93 3.41 -1.00
CA ILE A 277 4.03 3.23 0.45
C ILE A 277 5.36 2.55 0.76
N SER A 278 6.17 3.20 1.60
CA SER A 278 7.37 2.61 2.20
C SER A 278 7.23 2.63 3.71
N SER A 279 7.37 1.46 4.37
CA SER A 279 7.15 1.33 5.82
C SER A 279 7.81 0.08 6.39
N THR A 280 7.78 -0.09 7.72
CA THR A 280 8.13 -1.39 8.32
C THR A 280 6.99 -2.40 8.15
N GLU A 281 5.76 -1.96 8.39
CA GLU A 281 4.54 -2.74 8.23
C GLU A 281 3.45 -1.87 7.64
N THR A 282 2.62 -2.45 6.77
CA THR A 282 1.44 -1.77 6.23
C THR A 282 0.19 -2.58 6.53
N GLU A 283 -0.84 -1.92 7.06
CA GLU A 283 -2.17 -2.49 7.24
C GLU A 283 -3.20 -1.69 6.45
N ILE A 284 -3.92 -2.36 5.55
CA ILE A 284 -5.01 -1.78 4.76
C ILE A 284 -6.33 -2.32 5.31
N ASP A 285 -7.15 -1.44 5.87
CA ASP A 285 -8.40 -1.84 6.55
C ASP A 285 -9.63 -1.82 5.63
N ASN A 286 -9.74 -0.82 4.73
CA ASN A 286 -10.89 -0.71 3.83
C ASN A 286 -10.49 -0.67 2.35
N LYS A 287 -9.95 0.43 1.84
CA LYS A 287 -9.69 0.59 0.41
C LYS A 287 -8.40 1.34 0.09
N LEU A 288 -7.60 0.76 -0.80
CA LEU A 288 -6.47 1.38 -1.45
C LEU A 288 -6.70 1.35 -2.96
N LEU A 289 -6.96 2.50 -3.58
CA LEU A 289 -7.33 2.60 -4.99
C LEU A 289 -6.43 3.58 -5.74
N ALA A 290 -5.75 3.10 -6.78
CA ALA A 290 -4.99 3.93 -7.70
C ALA A 290 -5.51 3.81 -9.14
N GLU A 291 -5.63 4.93 -9.85
CA GLU A 291 -5.89 4.90 -11.30
C GLU A 291 -4.64 4.51 -12.11
N ASN A 292 -3.45 4.60 -11.51
CA ASN A 292 -2.22 4.07 -12.06
C ASN A 292 -1.73 2.85 -11.24
N LYS A 293 -0.53 2.93 -10.67
CA LYS A 293 0.17 1.84 -10.01
C LYS A 293 0.03 1.92 -8.49
N ILE A 294 0.14 0.77 -7.84
CA ILE A 294 0.35 0.66 -6.40
C ILE A 294 1.69 -0.01 -6.14
N ASN A 295 2.58 0.69 -5.43
CA ASN A 295 3.86 0.17 -5.00
C ASN A 295 3.93 0.17 -3.46
N ILE A 296 4.08 -0.99 -2.87
CA ILE A 296 4.20 -1.16 -1.41
C ILE A 296 5.54 -1.83 -1.11
N GLU A 297 6.38 -1.17 -0.34
CA GLU A 297 7.66 -1.70 0.13
C GLU A 297 7.66 -1.74 1.65
N ASN A 298 7.71 -2.95 2.22
CA ASN A 298 7.64 -3.16 3.66
C ASN A 298 8.21 -4.53 4.06
N LYS A 299 8.25 -4.82 5.36
CA LYS A 299 8.54 -6.18 5.85
C LYS A 299 7.29 -7.07 5.83
N LYS A 300 6.11 -6.47 6.09
CA LYS A 300 4.83 -7.17 6.15
C LYS A 300 3.69 -6.27 5.69
N LEU A 301 2.87 -6.77 4.75
CA LEU A 301 1.58 -6.22 4.37
C LEU A 301 0.46 -7.10 4.94
N LEU A 302 -0.46 -6.49 5.67
CA LEU A 302 -1.72 -7.09 6.08
C LEU A 302 -2.87 -6.40 5.33
N ASN A 303 -3.45 -7.09 4.36
CA ASN A 303 -4.61 -6.60 3.61
C ASN A 303 -5.91 -7.16 4.22
N LYS A 304 -6.67 -6.31 4.89
CA LYS A 304 -8.02 -6.57 5.38
C LYS A 304 -9.10 -5.87 4.54
N GLY A 305 -8.68 -5.12 3.53
CA GLY A 305 -9.53 -4.33 2.65
C GLY A 305 -9.32 -4.68 1.17
N GLN A 306 -9.55 -3.72 0.32
CA GLN A 306 -9.39 -3.86 -1.13
C GLN A 306 -8.16 -3.08 -1.60
N ILE A 307 -7.26 -3.74 -2.31
CA ILE A 307 -6.15 -3.12 -3.04
C ILE A 307 -6.50 -3.22 -4.53
N ILE A 308 -6.72 -2.07 -5.17
CA ILE A 308 -7.18 -1.99 -6.55
C ILE A 308 -6.33 -1.00 -7.34
N ALA A 309 -5.77 -1.45 -8.46
CA ALA A 309 -5.02 -0.59 -9.38
C ALA A 309 -5.49 -0.78 -10.84
N ASN A 310 -5.52 0.31 -11.61
CA ASN A 310 -5.78 0.19 -13.06
C ASN A 310 -4.52 -0.23 -13.85
N LYS A 311 -3.33 -0.06 -13.27
CA LYS A 311 -2.06 -0.59 -13.79
C LYS A 311 -1.48 -1.60 -12.82
N ASP A 312 -0.17 -1.68 -12.71
CA ASP A 312 0.51 -2.72 -11.94
C ASP A 312 0.36 -2.57 -10.42
N VAL A 313 0.38 -3.69 -9.73
CA VAL A 313 0.58 -3.75 -8.28
C VAL A 313 1.91 -4.45 -8.00
N THR A 314 2.80 -3.78 -7.28
CA THR A 314 4.08 -4.34 -6.83
C THR A 314 4.13 -4.31 -5.31
N ILE A 315 4.41 -5.45 -4.70
CA ILE A 315 4.54 -5.58 -3.24
C ILE A 315 5.88 -6.24 -2.93
N LYS A 316 6.75 -5.51 -2.24
CA LYS A 316 8.01 -6.04 -1.69
C LYS A 316 7.85 -6.25 -0.20
N GLY A 317 7.84 -7.51 0.21
CA GLY A 317 7.65 -7.95 1.59
C GLY A 317 6.65 -9.09 1.71
N ASN A 318 6.50 -9.62 2.93
CA ASN A 318 5.55 -10.70 3.17
C ASN A 318 4.11 -10.19 3.10
N VAL A 319 3.24 -10.91 2.42
CA VAL A 319 1.84 -10.55 2.19
C VAL A 319 0.92 -11.50 2.93
N GLU A 320 0.03 -10.97 3.74
CA GLU A 320 -1.14 -11.65 4.29
C GLU A 320 -2.38 -10.99 3.68
N ASN A 321 -3.00 -11.69 2.71
CA ASN A 321 -4.17 -11.19 2.00
C ASN A 321 -5.45 -11.84 2.52
N ASN A 322 -6.30 -11.04 3.18
CA ASN A 322 -7.58 -11.48 3.76
C ASN A 322 -8.79 -10.85 3.03
N LYS A 323 -8.56 -10.11 1.94
CA LYS A 323 -9.59 -9.52 1.08
C LYS A 323 -9.09 -9.44 -0.36
N LEU A 324 -9.59 -8.52 -1.15
CA LEU A 324 -9.31 -8.42 -2.57
C LEU A 324 -7.96 -7.73 -2.86
N ILE A 325 -7.15 -8.34 -3.72
CA ILE A 325 -6.11 -7.65 -4.50
C ILE A 325 -6.50 -7.78 -5.98
N PHE A 326 -6.71 -6.64 -6.63
CA PHE A 326 -7.10 -6.61 -8.04
C PHE A 326 -6.25 -5.62 -8.84
N THR A 327 -5.84 -6.03 -10.04
CA THR A 327 -5.21 -5.11 -11.00
C THR A 327 -5.63 -5.42 -12.43
N ASN A 328 -5.74 -4.38 -13.27
CA ASN A 328 -5.95 -4.53 -14.71
C ASN A 328 -4.67 -4.89 -15.49
N LYS A 329 -3.51 -4.95 -14.82
CA LYS A 329 -2.21 -5.30 -15.41
C LYS A 329 -1.55 -6.40 -14.57
N ASP A 330 -0.29 -6.24 -14.22
CA ASP A 330 0.52 -7.25 -13.56
C ASP A 330 0.51 -7.10 -12.04
N LEU A 331 0.51 -8.21 -11.34
CA LEU A 331 0.81 -8.29 -9.91
C LEU A 331 2.18 -8.93 -9.71
N ASN A 332 3.07 -8.25 -9.02
CA ASN A 332 4.34 -8.79 -8.57
C ASN A 332 4.43 -8.79 -7.05
N VAL A 333 4.73 -9.96 -6.47
CA VAL A 333 4.96 -10.15 -5.03
C VAL A 333 6.38 -10.67 -4.82
N GLU A 334 7.21 -9.87 -4.19
CA GLU A 334 8.57 -10.24 -3.76
C GLU A 334 8.57 -10.51 -2.24
N GLY A 335 8.28 -11.73 -1.84
CA GLY A 335 8.16 -12.18 -0.45
C GLY A 335 7.21 -13.35 -0.29
N ASN A 336 7.01 -13.79 0.96
CA ASN A 336 6.05 -14.85 1.24
C ASN A 336 4.61 -14.37 1.02
N LEU A 337 3.78 -15.23 0.47
CA LEU A 337 2.35 -14.96 0.27
C LEU A 337 1.50 -15.93 1.10
N LYS A 338 0.63 -15.38 1.94
CA LYS A 338 -0.50 -16.09 2.55
C LYS A 338 -1.78 -15.46 2.02
N ASN A 339 -2.49 -16.19 1.16
CA ASN A 339 -3.75 -15.73 0.58
C ASN A 339 -4.94 -16.52 1.15
N THR A 340 -5.87 -15.82 1.79
CA THR A 340 -7.12 -16.41 2.30
C THR A 340 -8.36 -15.92 1.55
N ALA A 341 -8.17 -15.01 0.58
CA ALA A 341 -9.26 -14.37 -0.18
C ALA A 341 -8.90 -14.30 -1.68
N ASP A 342 -9.34 -13.26 -2.37
CA ASP A 342 -9.21 -13.16 -3.82
C ASP A 342 -7.98 -12.34 -4.23
N ILE A 343 -7.19 -12.91 -5.13
CA ILE A 343 -6.16 -12.22 -5.92
C ILE A 343 -6.52 -12.40 -7.39
N GLN A 344 -6.75 -11.29 -8.10
CA GLN A 344 -7.18 -11.32 -9.48
C GLN A 344 -6.42 -10.30 -10.33
N THR A 345 -5.96 -10.71 -11.51
CA THR A 345 -5.32 -9.83 -12.48
C THR A 345 -5.86 -10.03 -13.90
N LYS A 346 -5.88 -8.97 -14.70
CA LYS A 346 -6.20 -9.05 -16.13
C LYS A 346 -4.99 -9.43 -16.99
N ASN A 347 -3.82 -9.51 -16.40
CA ASN A 347 -2.59 -9.88 -17.09
C ASN A 347 -1.85 -10.97 -16.33
N ASN A 348 -0.68 -10.72 -15.78
CA ASN A 348 0.15 -11.73 -15.16
C ASN A 348 0.21 -11.62 -13.63
N ILE A 349 0.48 -12.74 -12.98
CA ILE A 349 0.86 -12.81 -11.57
C ILE A 349 2.26 -13.41 -11.49
N GLU A 350 3.15 -12.74 -10.78
CA GLU A 350 4.46 -13.22 -10.42
C GLU A 350 4.63 -13.23 -8.90
N ILE A 351 5.03 -14.38 -8.34
CA ILE A 351 5.26 -14.55 -6.90
C ILE A 351 6.64 -15.14 -6.71
N ASN A 352 7.51 -14.40 -6.03
CA ASN A 352 8.88 -14.80 -5.73
C ASN A 352 9.10 -14.78 -4.21
N GLY A 353 9.18 -15.95 -3.56
CA GLY A 353 9.33 -16.03 -2.12
C GLY A 353 9.82 -17.38 -1.62
N LYS A 354 9.81 -17.58 -0.31
CA LYS A 354 10.08 -18.89 0.27
C LYS A 354 8.83 -19.76 0.39
N ASN A 355 7.71 -19.14 0.78
CA ASN A 355 6.46 -19.86 1.00
C ASN A 355 5.30 -19.14 0.31
N THR A 356 4.48 -19.91 -0.40
CA THR A 356 3.20 -19.49 -0.97
C THR A 356 2.10 -20.38 -0.43
N GLU A 357 1.22 -19.85 0.40
CA GLU A 357 0.03 -20.50 0.94
C GLU A 357 -1.21 -19.90 0.30
N ASN A 358 -2.04 -20.71 -0.34
CA ASN A 358 -3.28 -20.29 -0.96
C ASN A 358 -4.46 -21.13 -0.44
N THR A 359 -5.29 -20.51 0.37
CA THR A 359 -6.59 -21.05 0.82
C THR A 359 -7.77 -20.30 0.19
N GLY A 360 -7.49 -19.23 -0.58
CA GLY A 360 -8.43 -18.43 -1.34
C GLY A 360 -8.33 -18.67 -2.84
N LEU A 361 -8.70 -17.68 -3.63
CA LEU A 361 -8.67 -17.72 -5.09
C LEU A 361 -7.50 -16.88 -5.63
N ILE A 362 -6.68 -17.47 -6.51
CA ILE A 362 -5.66 -16.75 -7.28
C ILE A 362 -5.97 -16.95 -8.76
N VAL A 363 -6.23 -15.85 -9.49
CA VAL A 363 -6.57 -15.88 -10.93
C VAL A 363 -5.78 -14.84 -11.70
N ALA A 364 -5.18 -15.29 -12.81
CA ALA A 364 -4.63 -14.41 -13.84
C ALA A 364 -5.33 -14.67 -15.18
N ASP A 365 -5.68 -13.61 -15.90
CA ASP A 365 -6.24 -13.75 -17.25
C ASP A 365 -5.18 -14.20 -18.28
N LYS A 366 -3.89 -14.08 -17.93
CA LYS A 366 -2.78 -14.63 -18.72
C LYS A 366 -1.95 -15.60 -17.91
N LYS A 367 -0.76 -15.21 -17.52
CA LYS A 367 0.23 -16.11 -16.91
C LYS A 367 0.26 -16.00 -15.39
N ILE A 368 0.46 -17.14 -14.72
CA ILE A 368 0.92 -17.21 -13.34
C ILE A 368 2.31 -17.83 -13.31
N ASN A 369 3.24 -17.15 -12.65
CA ASN A 369 4.58 -17.66 -12.38
C ASN A 369 4.82 -17.64 -10.86
N ILE A 370 5.10 -18.82 -10.28
CA ILE A 370 5.39 -18.94 -8.84
C ILE A 370 6.76 -19.57 -8.66
N ASN A 371 7.68 -18.82 -8.08
CA ASN A 371 8.99 -19.26 -7.65
C ASN A 371 9.03 -19.22 -6.12
N SER A 372 8.78 -20.35 -5.48
CA SER A 372 8.75 -20.48 -4.02
C SER A 372 9.33 -21.80 -3.57
N ASP A 373 10.03 -21.86 -2.43
CA ASP A 373 10.51 -23.15 -1.92
C ASP A 373 9.34 -24.09 -1.64
N ASN A 374 8.29 -23.61 -0.99
CA ASN A 374 7.10 -24.40 -0.65
C ASN A 374 5.84 -23.72 -1.18
N ILE A 375 4.99 -24.51 -1.80
CA ILE A 375 3.66 -24.08 -2.25
C ILE A 375 2.62 -25.00 -1.61
N ASN A 376 1.66 -24.42 -0.92
CA ASN A 376 0.50 -25.10 -0.37
C ASN A 376 -0.78 -24.49 -0.95
N ASN A 377 -1.45 -25.20 -1.86
CA ASN A 377 -2.71 -24.79 -2.45
C ASN A 377 -3.86 -25.67 -1.97
N THR A 378 -4.78 -25.09 -1.24
CA THR A 378 -5.98 -25.81 -0.78
C THR A 378 -7.26 -25.36 -1.47
N ASN A 379 -7.20 -24.32 -2.33
CA ASN A 379 -8.35 -23.85 -3.10
C ASN A 379 -7.97 -23.71 -4.59
N LYS A 380 -8.19 -22.59 -5.23
CA LYS A 380 -8.04 -22.44 -6.68
C LYS A 380 -6.83 -21.59 -7.05
N LEU A 381 -6.00 -22.12 -7.93
CA LEU A 381 -4.91 -21.43 -8.63
C LEU A 381 -5.19 -21.57 -10.13
N VAL A 382 -5.52 -20.47 -10.80
CA VAL A 382 -6.08 -20.48 -12.16
C VAL A 382 -5.36 -19.47 -13.05
N ALA A 383 -4.63 -19.95 -14.06
CA ALA A 383 -4.13 -19.14 -15.16
C ALA A 383 -4.99 -19.41 -16.40
N LYS A 384 -5.56 -18.36 -17.04
CA LYS A 384 -6.35 -18.60 -18.26
C LYS A 384 -5.48 -18.92 -19.47
N ASP A 385 -4.17 -18.66 -19.38
CA ASP A 385 -3.19 -19.07 -20.40
C ASP A 385 -2.17 -20.03 -19.78
N THR A 386 -1.03 -19.58 -19.29
CA THR A 386 0.06 -20.45 -18.83
C THR A 386 0.29 -20.38 -17.32
N LEU A 387 0.64 -21.53 -16.74
CA LEU A 387 0.99 -21.66 -15.33
C LEU A 387 2.38 -22.29 -15.21
N ASP A 388 3.33 -21.52 -14.70
CA ASP A 388 4.68 -21.99 -14.38
C ASP A 388 4.87 -22.05 -12.87
N ILE A 389 5.25 -23.22 -12.37
CA ILE A 389 5.56 -23.47 -10.96
C ILE A 389 7.00 -23.97 -10.86
N ASN A 390 7.84 -23.24 -10.16
CA ASN A 390 9.20 -23.64 -9.83
C ASN A 390 9.37 -23.63 -8.32
N ASN A 391 9.53 -24.81 -7.72
CA ASN A 391 9.55 -24.93 -6.27
C ASN A 391 10.32 -26.18 -5.79
N LYS A 392 10.45 -26.37 -4.48
CA LYS A 392 10.95 -27.61 -3.89
C LYS A 392 9.81 -28.58 -3.60
N ILE A 393 8.78 -28.10 -2.89
CA ILE A 393 7.64 -28.94 -2.48
C ILE A 393 6.33 -28.27 -2.89
N LEU A 394 5.53 -28.96 -3.70
CA LEU A 394 4.16 -28.61 -4.05
C LEU A 394 3.19 -29.52 -3.29
N THR A 395 2.39 -28.95 -2.42
CA THR A 395 1.21 -29.62 -1.82
C THR A 395 -0.04 -28.99 -2.41
N ASN A 396 -0.89 -29.80 -3.04
CA ASN A 396 -2.15 -29.35 -3.62
C ASN A 396 -3.30 -30.26 -3.17
N SER A 397 -4.23 -29.72 -2.42
CA SER A 397 -5.52 -30.39 -2.13
C SER A 397 -6.70 -29.70 -2.81
N GLY A 398 -6.44 -28.58 -3.48
CA GLY A 398 -7.41 -27.83 -4.27
C GLY A 398 -7.32 -28.08 -5.77
N LYS A 399 -7.57 -27.03 -6.56
CA LYS A 399 -7.50 -27.10 -8.02
C LYS A 399 -6.40 -26.20 -8.56
N ILE A 400 -5.52 -26.78 -9.38
CA ILE A 400 -4.56 -26.07 -10.22
C ILE A 400 -5.05 -26.19 -11.66
N TYR A 401 -5.22 -25.05 -12.36
CA TYR A 401 -5.74 -25.03 -13.72
C TYR A 401 -4.98 -24.04 -14.61
N SER A 402 -4.70 -24.46 -15.85
CA SER A 402 -4.26 -23.58 -16.91
C SER A 402 -5.12 -23.74 -18.18
N GLY A 403 -5.29 -22.66 -18.93
CA GLY A 403 -6.02 -22.67 -20.21
C GLY A 403 -5.19 -23.24 -21.36
N ASN A 404 -3.87 -23.15 -21.29
CA ASN A 404 -2.97 -23.56 -22.37
C ASN A 404 -1.86 -24.51 -21.89
N GLU A 405 -1.01 -24.10 -20.98
CA GLU A 405 0.13 -24.92 -20.53
C GLU A 405 0.31 -24.85 -19.01
N THR A 406 0.54 -26.02 -18.40
CA THR A 406 1.05 -26.10 -17.03
C THR A 406 2.46 -26.68 -17.05
N LYS A 407 3.43 -25.95 -16.52
CA LYS A 407 4.79 -26.42 -16.31
C LYS A 407 5.13 -26.44 -14.83
N ILE A 408 5.59 -27.59 -14.33
CA ILE A 408 5.98 -27.75 -12.93
C ILE A 408 7.39 -28.32 -12.88
N VAL A 409 8.29 -27.61 -12.21
CA VAL A 409 9.66 -28.07 -11.95
C VAL A 409 9.89 -28.03 -10.45
N ASN A 410 10.11 -29.21 -9.85
CA ASN A 410 10.29 -29.31 -8.40
C ASN A 410 11.01 -30.56 -7.95
N GLN A 411 11.09 -30.77 -6.64
CA GLN A 411 11.64 -32.00 -6.03
C GLN A 411 10.52 -32.96 -5.63
N LYS A 412 9.40 -32.42 -5.12
CA LYS A 412 8.30 -33.25 -4.64
C LYS A 412 6.93 -32.66 -4.94
N ILE A 413 6.03 -33.49 -5.45
CA ILE A 413 4.61 -33.21 -5.60
C ILE A 413 3.81 -34.13 -4.69
N ASN A 414 2.95 -33.52 -3.85
CA ASN A 414 1.87 -34.18 -3.13
C ASN A 414 0.54 -33.57 -3.56
N ASN A 415 -0.08 -34.18 -4.56
CA ASN A 415 -1.34 -33.70 -5.13
C ASN A 415 -2.50 -34.60 -4.71
N LEU A 416 -3.28 -34.12 -3.75
CA LEU A 416 -4.53 -34.75 -3.29
C LEU A 416 -5.76 -34.19 -4.03
N GLY A 417 -5.61 -33.12 -4.78
CA GLY A 417 -6.63 -32.48 -5.60
C GLY A 417 -6.41 -32.70 -7.09
N ASP A 418 -6.68 -31.68 -7.89
CA ASP A 418 -6.60 -31.72 -9.34
C ASP A 418 -5.49 -30.81 -9.88
N ILE A 419 -4.71 -31.34 -10.83
CA ILE A 419 -3.85 -30.55 -11.74
C ILE A 419 -4.43 -30.72 -13.14
N THR A 420 -4.94 -29.64 -13.72
CA THR A 420 -5.69 -29.68 -14.98
C THR A 420 -5.20 -28.65 -15.99
N SER A 421 -5.24 -28.97 -17.27
CA SER A 421 -4.93 -28.02 -18.36
C SER A 421 -5.85 -28.26 -19.57
N SER A 422 -6.34 -27.17 -20.19
CA SER A 422 -6.99 -27.30 -21.49
C SER A 422 -5.99 -27.51 -22.63
N GLY A 423 -4.72 -27.25 -22.42
CA GLY A 423 -3.61 -27.59 -23.32
C GLY A 423 -2.75 -28.68 -22.73
N LYS A 424 -1.44 -28.46 -22.66
CA LYS A 424 -0.47 -29.49 -22.20
C LYS A 424 -0.07 -29.33 -20.73
N ILE A 425 0.42 -30.45 -20.16
CA ILE A 425 1.04 -30.51 -18.83
C ILE A 425 2.46 -31.06 -18.98
N ASP A 426 3.44 -30.37 -18.44
CA ASP A 426 4.84 -30.77 -18.38
C ASP A 426 5.33 -30.75 -16.93
N ILE A 427 5.65 -31.88 -16.38
CA ILE A 427 6.12 -32.07 -15.00
C ILE A 427 7.51 -32.69 -14.99
N ASN A 428 8.45 -31.96 -14.37
CA ASN A 428 9.78 -32.47 -14.06
C ASN A 428 9.99 -32.43 -12.54
N SER A 429 9.96 -33.58 -11.91
CA SER A 429 10.02 -33.75 -10.46
C SER A 429 10.91 -34.91 -10.05
N THR A 430 11.33 -34.96 -8.80
CA THR A 430 12.00 -36.17 -8.29
C THR A 430 11.00 -37.20 -7.79
N ASP A 431 9.93 -36.75 -7.14
CA ASP A 431 8.95 -37.62 -6.48
C ASP A 431 7.53 -37.06 -6.67
N ILE A 432 6.61 -37.89 -7.14
CA ILE A 432 5.24 -37.51 -7.43
C ILE A 432 4.28 -38.51 -6.78
N GLU A 433 3.46 -38.02 -5.87
CA GLU A 433 2.24 -38.66 -5.42
C GLU A 433 1.05 -37.81 -5.84
N SER A 434 0.16 -38.33 -6.70
CA SER A 434 -0.90 -37.51 -7.30
C SER A 434 -2.23 -38.25 -7.41
N ASN A 435 -3.32 -37.53 -7.12
CA ASN A 435 -4.64 -37.90 -7.55
C ASN A 435 -4.78 -37.60 -9.06
N ASN A 436 -5.45 -36.51 -9.46
CA ASN A 436 -5.77 -36.30 -10.85
C ASN A 436 -4.73 -35.37 -11.55
N ILE A 437 -4.29 -35.81 -12.74
CA ILE A 437 -3.51 -35.02 -13.71
C ILE A 437 -4.24 -35.16 -15.05
N LEU A 438 -4.91 -34.09 -15.49
CA LEU A 438 -5.83 -34.15 -16.63
C LEU A 438 -5.49 -33.06 -17.65
N ALA A 439 -5.36 -33.40 -18.92
CA ALA A 439 -5.11 -32.47 -20.01
C ALA A 439 -5.92 -32.80 -21.27
N ASN A 440 -6.35 -31.75 -21.99
CA ASN A 440 -6.84 -31.94 -23.36
C ASN A 440 -5.69 -32.06 -24.37
N GLY A 441 -4.51 -31.54 -24.04
CA GLY A 441 -3.28 -31.70 -24.80
C GLY A 441 -2.38 -32.78 -24.25
N ASP A 442 -1.10 -32.74 -24.64
CA ASP A 442 -0.12 -33.73 -24.21
C ASP A 442 0.22 -33.65 -22.72
N ILE A 443 0.50 -34.77 -22.09
CA ILE A 443 1.08 -34.88 -20.74
C ILE A 443 2.47 -35.45 -20.84
N SER A 444 3.46 -34.76 -20.31
CA SER A 444 4.84 -35.24 -20.15
C SER A 444 5.22 -35.23 -18.68
N ILE A 445 5.61 -36.37 -18.15
CA ILE A 445 6.08 -36.52 -16.76
C ILE A 445 7.45 -37.19 -16.77
N ASN A 446 8.42 -36.46 -16.21
CA ASN A 446 9.77 -36.99 -15.96
C ASN A 446 10.04 -36.97 -14.45
N THR A 447 10.24 -38.13 -13.84
CA THR A 447 10.40 -38.28 -12.41
C THR A 447 11.21 -39.50 -12.03
N LYS A 448 11.68 -39.64 -10.80
CA LYS A 448 12.22 -40.92 -10.30
C LYS A 448 11.11 -41.83 -9.80
N GLU A 449 10.15 -41.28 -9.07
CA GLU A 449 9.04 -42.03 -8.49
C GLU A 449 7.71 -41.38 -8.90
N LEU A 450 6.78 -42.17 -9.44
CA LEU A 450 5.43 -41.78 -9.76
C LEU A 450 4.42 -42.70 -9.09
N LYS A 451 3.64 -42.15 -8.16
CA LYS A 451 2.50 -42.85 -7.56
C LYS A 451 1.21 -42.11 -7.93
N SER A 452 0.49 -42.66 -8.91
CA SER A 452 -0.83 -42.17 -9.32
C SER A 452 -1.91 -42.89 -8.53
N LYS A 453 -2.56 -42.16 -7.62
CA LYS A 453 -3.69 -42.70 -6.82
C LYS A 453 -5.06 -42.44 -7.48
N GLY A 454 -5.11 -41.53 -8.40
CA GLY A 454 -6.32 -41.20 -9.18
C GLY A 454 -6.08 -41.43 -10.67
N LYS A 455 -6.43 -40.41 -11.47
CA LYS A 455 -6.43 -40.54 -12.92
C LYS A 455 -5.38 -39.63 -13.60
N ILE A 456 -4.60 -40.24 -14.51
CA ILE A 456 -3.82 -39.52 -15.51
C ILE A 456 -4.57 -39.63 -16.83
N TYR A 457 -4.99 -38.49 -17.39
CA TYR A 457 -5.83 -38.47 -18.61
C TYR A 457 -5.36 -37.41 -19.59
N SER A 458 -5.24 -37.81 -20.86
CA SER A 458 -4.99 -36.92 -21.98
C SER A 458 -5.84 -37.28 -23.19
N ASP A 459 -6.44 -36.28 -23.84
CA ASP A 459 -7.07 -36.47 -25.16
C ASP A 459 -6.05 -36.72 -26.28
N LYS A 460 -4.77 -36.47 -26.02
CA LYS A 460 -3.65 -36.67 -26.97
C LYS A 460 -2.64 -37.70 -26.45
N ASN A 461 -1.43 -37.25 -26.25
CA ASN A 461 -0.33 -38.16 -25.92
C ASN A 461 0.04 -38.09 -24.43
N VAL A 462 0.37 -39.20 -23.83
CA VAL A 462 1.01 -39.28 -22.51
C VAL A 462 2.40 -39.88 -22.65
N SER A 463 3.40 -39.18 -22.14
CA SER A 463 4.79 -39.68 -22.05
C SER A 463 5.22 -39.71 -20.59
N LEU A 464 5.52 -40.90 -20.07
CA LEU A 464 6.00 -41.08 -18.69
C LEU A 464 7.41 -41.65 -18.74
N ILE A 465 8.36 -40.94 -18.11
CA ILE A 465 9.73 -41.42 -17.90
C ILE A 465 9.97 -41.44 -16.39
N SER A 466 10.20 -42.62 -15.82
CA SER A 466 10.38 -42.79 -14.39
C SER A 466 11.17 -44.03 -14.06
N ASN A 467 11.81 -44.09 -12.88
CA ASN A 467 12.38 -45.37 -12.42
C ASN A 467 11.25 -46.30 -11.95
N ASN A 468 10.29 -45.80 -11.16
CA ASN A 468 9.19 -46.60 -10.65
C ASN A 468 7.85 -45.89 -10.89
N ILE A 469 6.89 -46.65 -11.40
CA ILE A 469 5.50 -46.17 -11.62
C ILE A 469 4.54 -47.11 -10.89
N GLU A 470 3.74 -46.54 -10.01
CA GLU A 470 2.53 -47.19 -9.46
C GLU A 470 1.32 -46.44 -10.04
N ASN A 471 0.50 -47.10 -10.83
CA ASN A 471 -0.61 -46.50 -11.53
C ASN A 471 -1.94 -47.15 -11.13
N ASN A 472 -2.96 -46.30 -10.86
CA ASN A 472 -4.35 -46.74 -10.79
C ASN A 472 -5.00 -46.60 -12.17
N GLU A 473 -5.31 -45.36 -12.62
CA GLU A 473 -5.93 -45.14 -13.93
C GLU A 473 -5.08 -44.23 -14.82
N LEU A 474 -4.72 -44.75 -16.02
CA LEU A 474 -4.09 -43.98 -17.07
C LEU A 474 -4.83 -44.19 -18.38
N THR A 475 -5.25 -43.08 -19.01
CA THR A 475 -5.95 -43.11 -20.30
C THR A 475 -5.38 -42.04 -21.22
N ALA A 476 -5.08 -42.40 -22.46
CA ALA A 476 -4.54 -41.47 -23.46
C ALA A 476 -4.98 -41.85 -24.88
N LYS A 477 -4.78 -40.97 -25.87
CA LYS A 477 -4.84 -41.35 -27.28
C LYS A 477 -3.65 -42.26 -27.61
N ASN A 478 -2.43 -41.74 -27.40
CA ASN A 478 -1.22 -42.53 -27.50
C ASN A 478 -0.45 -42.49 -26.16
N LEU A 479 0.23 -43.57 -25.84
CA LEU A 479 0.98 -43.69 -24.59
C LEU A 479 2.40 -44.17 -24.86
N LYS A 480 3.38 -43.53 -24.22
CA LYS A 480 4.74 -44.00 -24.10
C LYS A 480 5.15 -44.05 -22.63
N ILE A 481 5.58 -45.20 -22.18
CA ILE A 481 6.15 -45.40 -20.85
C ILE A 481 7.57 -45.97 -20.98
N VAL A 482 8.50 -45.36 -20.27
CA VAL A 482 9.88 -45.86 -20.09
C VAL A 482 10.17 -45.89 -18.59
N THR A 483 10.36 -47.08 -18.04
CA THR A 483 10.53 -47.26 -16.59
C THR A 483 11.34 -48.52 -16.25
N ASP A 484 11.92 -48.58 -15.05
CA ASP A 484 12.45 -49.83 -14.53
C ASP A 484 11.31 -50.72 -14.00
N LYS A 485 10.32 -50.15 -13.32
CA LYS A 485 9.20 -50.89 -12.75
C LYS A 485 7.86 -50.19 -12.99
N LEU A 486 6.89 -50.93 -13.55
CA LEU A 486 5.51 -50.54 -13.71
C LEU A 486 4.58 -51.47 -12.91
N ASN A 487 3.87 -50.94 -11.94
CA ASN A 487 2.75 -51.60 -11.27
C ASN A 487 1.45 -50.99 -11.77
N ASN A 488 0.67 -51.70 -12.56
CA ASN A 488 -0.68 -51.30 -12.95
C ASN A 488 -1.70 -51.95 -12.01
N ASN A 489 -2.34 -51.17 -11.16
CA ASN A 489 -3.32 -51.67 -10.20
C ASN A 489 -4.72 -51.80 -10.82
N GLU A 490 -5.16 -50.84 -11.67
CA GLU A 490 -6.51 -50.83 -12.24
C GLU A 490 -6.50 -50.78 -13.77
N LYS A 491 -6.05 -49.66 -14.40
CA LYS A 491 -6.24 -49.46 -15.82
C LYS A 491 -5.11 -48.66 -16.48
N VAL A 492 -4.62 -49.19 -17.59
CA VAL A 492 -3.85 -48.48 -18.60
C VAL A 492 -4.54 -48.66 -19.94
N ALA A 493 -5.04 -47.59 -20.55
CA ALA A 493 -5.80 -47.67 -21.80
C ALA A 493 -5.41 -46.60 -22.82
N THR A 494 -5.41 -46.98 -24.10
CA THR A 494 -5.26 -46.03 -25.21
C THR A 494 -6.33 -46.23 -26.28
N THR A 495 -6.71 -45.10 -26.90
CA THR A 495 -7.60 -45.11 -28.07
C THR A 495 -6.82 -45.17 -29.40
N ALA A 496 -5.50 -45.31 -29.37
CA ALA A 496 -4.63 -45.55 -30.49
C ALA A 496 -3.45 -46.44 -30.02
N ASN A 497 -2.19 -46.02 -30.17
CA ASN A 497 -1.01 -46.85 -29.91
C ASN A 497 -0.52 -46.76 -28.45
N MET A 498 0.09 -47.85 -27.99
CA MET A 498 0.76 -47.97 -26.70
C MET A 498 2.17 -48.53 -26.88
N ASP A 499 3.15 -47.88 -26.28
CA ASP A 499 4.56 -48.34 -26.23
C ASP A 499 5.00 -48.30 -24.74
N ILE A 500 5.23 -49.48 -24.18
CA ILE A 500 5.70 -49.66 -22.79
C ILE A 500 7.04 -50.37 -22.83
N THR A 501 8.08 -49.69 -22.36
CA THR A 501 9.40 -50.26 -22.12
C THR A 501 9.63 -50.32 -20.61
N ALA A 502 9.72 -51.52 -20.03
CA ALA A 502 9.92 -51.72 -18.59
C ALA A 502 10.84 -52.92 -18.34
N LYS A 503 11.66 -52.87 -17.27
CA LYS A 503 12.35 -54.09 -16.80
C LYS A 503 11.33 -55.04 -16.14
N ASN A 504 10.51 -54.52 -15.24
CA ASN A 504 9.50 -55.28 -14.51
C ASN A 504 8.10 -54.66 -14.74
N LEU A 505 7.15 -55.45 -15.21
CA LEU A 505 5.74 -55.10 -15.33
C LEU A 505 4.89 -56.04 -14.49
N VAL A 506 4.18 -55.47 -13.50
CA VAL A 506 3.16 -56.17 -12.72
C VAL A 506 1.79 -55.60 -13.10
N ASN A 507 0.99 -56.37 -13.82
CA ASN A 507 -0.36 -55.99 -14.18
C ASN A 507 -1.40 -56.74 -13.32
N LYS A 508 -2.14 -56.00 -12.51
CA LYS A 508 -3.25 -56.54 -11.70
C LYS A 508 -4.62 -56.19 -12.30
N GLY A 509 -4.66 -55.18 -13.18
CA GLY A 509 -5.87 -54.66 -13.78
C GLY A 509 -5.91 -54.89 -15.30
N MET A 510 -6.26 -53.88 -16.05
CA MET A 510 -6.42 -53.94 -17.51
C MET A 510 -5.34 -53.09 -18.20
N ILE A 511 -4.69 -53.64 -19.20
CA ILE A 511 -3.89 -52.95 -20.20
C ILE A 511 -4.62 -53.11 -21.54
N TYR A 512 -5.08 -52.01 -22.16
CA TYR A 512 -5.90 -52.06 -23.36
C TYR A 512 -5.49 -51.01 -24.39
N SER A 513 -5.42 -51.40 -25.66
CA SER A 513 -5.13 -50.53 -26.80
C SER A 513 -6.07 -50.83 -27.96
N THR A 514 -6.60 -49.79 -28.61
CA THR A 514 -7.36 -49.98 -29.87
C THR A 514 -6.44 -50.06 -31.09
N GLY A 515 -5.21 -49.56 -31.03
CA GLY A 515 -4.19 -49.67 -32.05
C GLY A 515 -3.11 -50.72 -31.68
N LYS A 516 -1.88 -50.45 -32.05
CA LYS A 516 -0.73 -51.30 -31.76
C LYS A 516 -0.37 -51.24 -30.26
N ASN A 517 -0.04 -52.38 -29.67
CA ASN A 517 0.44 -52.49 -28.30
C ASN A 517 1.87 -53.09 -28.32
N ASP A 518 2.88 -52.25 -28.17
CA ASP A 518 4.29 -52.66 -28.09
C ASP A 518 4.73 -52.77 -26.63
N LEU A 519 4.95 -53.97 -26.14
CA LEU A 519 5.41 -54.27 -24.77
C LEU A 519 6.82 -54.81 -24.78
N LYS A 520 7.81 -54.00 -24.45
CA LYS A 520 9.22 -54.39 -24.28
C LYS A 520 9.50 -54.56 -22.80
N VAL A 521 9.23 -55.77 -22.30
CA VAL A 521 9.30 -56.09 -20.87
C VAL A 521 10.23 -57.25 -20.62
N THR A 522 11.17 -57.13 -19.66
CA THR A 522 12.06 -58.23 -19.29
C THR A 522 11.34 -59.25 -18.41
N ASP A 523 10.68 -58.78 -17.34
CA ASP A 523 9.91 -59.63 -16.41
C ASP A 523 8.44 -59.17 -16.38
N LEU A 524 7.53 -60.04 -16.84
CA LEU A 524 6.09 -59.78 -16.86
C LEU A 524 5.38 -60.68 -15.83
N ARG A 525 4.65 -60.05 -14.90
CA ARG A 525 3.68 -60.74 -14.02
C ARG A 525 2.29 -60.19 -14.33
N ASN A 526 1.48 -60.99 -15.06
CA ASN A 526 0.13 -60.59 -15.46
C ASN A 526 -0.94 -61.36 -14.67
N ASN A 527 -1.58 -60.71 -13.74
CA ASN A 527 -2.72 -61.21 -12.98
C ASN A 527 -4.06 -60.55 -13.43
N GLY A 528 -4.01 -59.73 -14.48
CA GLY A 528 -5.16 -59.05 -15.08
C GLY A 528 -5.27 -59.35 -16.57
N ASN A 529 -5.79 -58.37 -17.34
CA ASN A 529 -6.00 -58.52 -18.78
C ASN A 529 -5.03 -57.63 -19.57
N ILE A 530 -4.47 -58.15 -20.66
CA ILE A 530 -3.73 -57.41 -21.66
C ILE A 530 -4.41 -57.66 -23.01
N LEU A 531 -5.03 -56.60 -23.56
CA LEU A 531 -5.90 -56.67 -24.73
C LEU A 531 -5.49 -55.62 -25.76
N SER A 532 -5.59 -55.98 -27.05
CA SER A 532 -5.41 -55.05 -28.17
C SER A 532 -6.37 -55.40 -29.29
N VAL A 533 -6.93 -54.37 -29.95
CA VAL A 533 -7.67 -54.55 -31.22
C VAL A 533 -6.68 -54.71 -32.38
N GLY A 534 -5.53 -54.01 -32.32
CA GLY A 534 -4.43 -54.19 -33.25
C GLY A 534 -3.45 -55.29 -32.78
N ASN A 535 -2.24 -55.26 -33.30
CA ASN A 535 -1.21 -56.22 -32.94
C ASN A 535 -0.66 -56.00 -31.52
N ILE A 536 -0.37 -57.07 -30.80
CA ILE A 536 0.44 -57.07 -29.59
C ILE A 536 1.83 -57.61 -29.98
N ASN A 537 2.85 -56.82 -29.75
CA ASN A 537 4.24 -57.20 -29.99
C ASN A 537 5.01 -57.34 -28.67
#